data_623f6b98a8871a2df5a109636841d8b5
#
_entry.id   623f6b98a8871a2df5a109636841d8b5
#
_cell.length_a   1.000
_cell.length_b   1.000
_cell.length_c   1.000
_cell.angle_alpha   90.00
_cell.angle_beta   90.00
_cell.angle_gamma   90.00
#
_symmetry.space_group_name_H-M   'P 1'
#
loop_
_entity.id
_entity.type
_entity.pdbx_description
1 polymer ?
#
loop_
_entity_poly.entity_id
_entity_poly.type
_entity_poly.pdbx_seq_one_letter_code
_entity_poly.pdbx_strand_id
1 'polypeptide(L)'
;FIPLSGLQTCIVPLLSYTYAKGAYPRCRQVVKNSVLLAMSFMLVGIACFELIPAQLLGIFTADPLVLEIGVPAFHIIGVSFLPAVISLILPVFFQAIGAALPSVLLSLTRQIFCLIPVFWFFSRIDLSYAWFAFPIAEVITGTLGLIFYARRVHIWGRLEQAAQTARRKGAVVMKMITAIINKRDSGEVCAALTEAGYYFTRMSSTGGFLTGGNTTL
;
A
#
# COMPACT_ATOMS: atom_id res chain seq x y z
N PHE A 1 5.42 -12.27 10.27
CA PHE A 1 4.51 -11.31 9.59
C PHE A 1 4.17 -10.06 10.44
N ILE A 2 4.27 -10.10 11.79
CA ILE A 2 3.93 -8.95 12.67
C ILE A 2 4.70 -7.67 12.31
N PRO A 3 6.03 -7.66 12.09
CA PRO A 3 6.75 -6.44 11.69
C PRO A 3 6.26 -5.87 10.36
N LEU A 4 5.85 -6.74 9.44
CA LEU A 4 5.33 -6.35 8.13
C LEU A 4 3.96 -5.67 8.23
N SER A 5 3.06 -6.17 9.08
CA SER A 5 1.75 -5.52 9.32
C SER A 5 1.90 -4.16 10.01
N GLY A 6 2.85 -4.01 10.93
CA GLY A 6 3.21 -2.69 11.48
C GLY A 6 3.69 -1.72 10.41
N LEU A 7 4.57 -2.19 9.51
CA LEU A 7 5.05 -1.38 8.37
C LEU A 7 3.89 -0.98 7.45
N GLN A 8 2.97 -1.89 7.13
CA GLN A 8 1.80 -1.60 6.30
C GLN A 8 0.93 -0.48 6.90
N THR A 9 0.70 -0.50 8.21
CA THR A 9 -0.06 0.54 8.90
C THR A 9 0.59 1.92 8.79
N CYS A 10 1.92 1.99 8.83
CA CYS A 10 2.67 3.24 8.66
C CYS A 10 2.69 3.75 7.21
N ILE A 11 2.70 2.84 6.22
CA ILE A 11 2.78 3.18 4.80
C ILE A 11 1.49 3.86 4.31
N VAL A 12 0.31 3.42 4.77
CA VAL A 12 -1.00 3.91 4.29
C VAL A 12 -1.13 5.43 4.40
N PRO A 13 -0.97 6.08 5.57
CA PRO A 13 -1.12 7.52 5.68
C PRO A 13 -0.07 8.30 4.87
N LEU A 14 1.17 7.78 4.80
CA LEU A 14 2.24 8.42 4.05
C LEU A 14 1.97 8.40 2.54
N LEU A 15 1.51 7.27 2.01
CA LEU A 15 1.14 7.13 0.61
C LEU A 15 -0.10 7.97 0.27
N SER A 16 -1.14 7.93 1.11
CA SER A 16 -2.37 8.72 0.88
C SER A 16 -2.05 10.21 0.83
N TYR A 17 -1.24 10.72 1.75
CA TYR A 17 -0.82 12.11 1.77
C TYR A 17 0.01 12.51 0.54
N THR A 18 1.01 11.70 0.18
CA THR A 18 1.85 12.01 -0.99
C THR A 18 1.09 11.92 -2.29
N TYR A 19 0.14 10.98 -2.37
CA TYR A 19 -0.73 10.82 -3.52
C TYR A 19 -1.70 12.00 -3.66
N ALA A 20 -2.35 12.42 -2.58
CA ALA A 20 -3.27 13.58 -2.57
C ALA A 20 -2.58 14.88 -3.02
N LYS A 21 -1.28 15.03 -2.73
CA LYS A 21 -0.47 16.15 -3.22
C LYS A 21 -0.03 16.04 -4.69
N GLY A 22 -0.36 14.95 -5.38
CA GLY A 22 0.11 14.70 -6.75
C GLY A 22 1.63 14.46 -6.85
N ALA A 23 2.29 14.15 -5.74
CA ALA A 23 3.73 13.92 -5.70
C ALA A 23 4.08 12.46 -6.08
N TYR A 24 3.75 12.07 -7.31
CA TYR A 24 3.93 10.69 -7.79
C TYR A 24 5.36 10.15 -7.69
N PRO A 25 6.45 10.93 -7.92
CA PRO A 25 7.82 10.45 -7.71
C PRO A 25 8.06 10.05 -6.26
N ARG A 26 7.52 10.81 -5.30
CA ARG A 26 7.62 10.48 -3.87
C ARG A 26 6.83 9.23 -3.51
N CYS A 27 5.64 9.04 -4.11
CA CYS A 27 4.88 7.80 -3.92
C CYS A 27 5.69 6.57 -4.35
N ARG A 28 6.36 6.63 -5.51
CA ARG A 28 7.24 5.54 -5.99
C ARG A 28 8.40 5.29 -5.02
N GLN A 29 8.99 6.35 -4.51
CA GLN A 29 10.10 6.25 -3.55
C GLN A 29 9.66 5.64 -2.21
N VAL A 30 8.47 6.01 -1.72
CA VAL A 30 7.89 5.41 -0.51
C VAL A 30 7.66 3.92 -0.72
N VAL A 31 7.05 3.50 -1.82
CA VAL A 31 6.84 2.07 -2.14
C VAL A 31 8.17 1.32 -2.21
N LYS A 32 9.15 1.87 -2.95
CA LYS A 32 10.48 1.25 -3.08
C LYS A 32 11.15 1.06 -1.72
N ASN A 33 11.18 2.10 -0.89
CA ASN A 33 11.82 2.05 0.43
C ASN A 33 11.09 1.09 1.36
N SER A 34 9.75 1.03 1.28
CA SER A 34 8.94 0.09 2.06
C SER A 34 9.19 -1.36 1.65
N VAL A 35 9.32 -1.63 0.36
CA VAL A 35 9.69 -2.96 -0.14
C VAL A 35 11.09 -3.35 0.33
N LEU A 36 12.07 -2.45 0.23
CA LEU A 36 13.43 -2.72 0.70
C LEU A 36 13.48 -3.00 2.20
N LEU A 37 12.79 -2.20 3.00
CA LEU A 37 12.71 -2.40 4.45
C LEU A 37 12.01 -3.71 4.80
N ALA A 38 10.88 -4.03 4.13
CA ALA A 38 10.18 -5.30 4.32
C ALA A 38 11.06 -6.50 3.91
N MET A 39 11.79 -6.39 2.80
CA MET A 39 12.72 -7.43 2.38
C MET A 39 13.83 -7.67 3.41
N SER A 40 14.38 -6.62 4.03
CA SER A 40 15.41 -6.79 5.07
C SER A 40 14.87 -7.57 6.28
N PHE A 41 13.65 -7.29 6.73
CA PHE A 41 13.02 -8.08 7.79
C PHE A 41 12.74 -9.53 7.37
N MET A 42 12.27 -9.74 6.14
CA MET A 42 11.97 -11.07 5.65
C MET A 42 13.22 -11.93 5.43
N LEU A 43 14.35 -11.31 5.05
CA LEU A 43 15.64 -12.03 4.97
C LEU A 43 16.07 -12.60 6.32
N VAL A 44 15.87 -11.87 7.41
CA VAL A 44 16.09 -12.40 8.76
C VAL A 44 15.15 -13.58 9.03
N GLY A 45 13.87 -13.46 8.65
CA GLY A 45 12.91 -14.56 8.77
C GLY A 45 13.32 -15.80 7.97
N ILE A 46 13.78 -15.62 6.72
CA ILE A 46 14.30 -16.72 5.89
C ILE A 46 15.50 -17.38 6.58
N ALA A 47 16.46 -16.59 7.04
CA ALA A 47 17.63 -17.12 7.73
C ALA A 47 17.24 -17.96 8.95
N CYS A 48 16.25 -17.53 9.72
CA CYS A 48 15.74 -18.33 10.85
C CYS A 48 15.07 -19.64 10.39
N PHE A 49 14.25 -19.59 9.33
CA PHE A 49 13.56 -20.78 8.82
C PHE A 49 14.50 -21.77 8.12
N GLU A 50 15.62 -21.30 7.55
CA GLU A 50 16.60 -22.16 6.89
C GLU A 50 17.66 -22.71 7.85
N LEU A 51 18.12 -21.91 8.83
CA LEU A 51 19.24 -22.28 9.67
C LEU A 51 18.82 -23.01 10.95
N ILE A 52 17.67 -22.66 11.50
CA ILE A 52 17.24 -23.17 12.82
C ILE A 52 15.78 -23.66 12.84
N PRO A 53 15.26 -24.35 11.80
CA PRO A 53 13.85 -24.75 11.76
C PRO A 53 13.45 -25.70 12.89
N ALA A 54 14.31 -26.67 13.21
CA ALA A 54 14.04 -27.64 14.26
C ALA A 54 13.97 -26.98 15.65
N GLN A 55 14.83 -26.02 15.94
CA GLN A 55 14.82 -25.27 17.19
C GLN A 55 13.56 -24.40 17.31
N LEU A 56 13.15 -23.75 16.21
CA LEU A 56 11.92 -22.96 16.17
C LEU A 56 10.68 -23.80 16.41
N LEU A 57 10.59 -24.96 15.77
CA LEU A 57 9.50 -25.92 16.00
C LEU A 57 9.55 -26.51 17.42
N GLY A 58 10.74 -26.79 17.94
CA GLY A 58 10.95 -27.34 19.28
C GLY A 58 10.46 -26.44 20.42
N ILE A 59 10.25 -25.11 20.17
CA ILE A 59 9.61 -24.20 21.12
C ILE A 59 8.13 -24.57 21.33
N PHE A 60 7.47 -25.10 20.29
CA PHE A 60 6.04 -25.39 20.31
C PHE A 60 5.73 -26.86 20.61
N THR A 61 6.59 -27.78 20.18
CA THR A 61 6.36 -29.20 20.35
C THR A 61 7.67 -29.99 20.40
N ALA A 62 7.66 -31.07 21.18
CA ALA A 62 8.74 -32.06 21.22
C ALA A 62 8.39 -33.37 20.46
N ASP A 63 7.23 -33.40 19.78
CA ASP A 63 6.78 -34.59 19.06
C ASP A 63 7.64 -34.82 17.80
N PRO A 64 8.33 -35.97 17.69
CA PRO A 64 9.20 -36.29 16.57
C PRO A 64 8.47 -36.27 15.22
N LEU A 65 7.22 -36.72 15.17
CA LEU A 65 6.40 -36.73 13.93
C LEU A 65 6.13 -35.33 13.41
N VAL A 66 5.83 -34.39 14.33
CA VAL A 66 5.60 -32.98 13.96
C VAL A 66 6.89 -32.31 13.48
N LEU A 67 8.03 -32.66 14.07
CA LEU A 67 9.34 -32.16 13.63
C LEU A 67 9.71 -32.70 12.24
N GLU A 68 9.45 -33.97 11.96
CA GLU A 68 9.73 -34.59 10.67
C GLU A 68 8.96 -33.93 9.52
N ILE A 69 7.71 -33.56 9.73
CA ILE A 69 6.86 -32.91 8.73
C ILE A 69 7.13 -31.39 8.71
N GLY A 70 7.35 -30.78 9.85
CA GLY A 70 7.42 -29.34 10.00
C GLY A 70 8.74 -28.72 9.52
N VAL A 71 9.87 -29.41 9.65
CA VAL A 71 11.17 -28.88 9.19
C VAL A 71 11.19 -28.68 7.67
N PRO A 72 10.82 -29.66 6.82
CA PRO A 72 10.67 -29.43 5.38
C PRO A 72 9.65 -28.35 5.04
N ALA A 73 8.54 -28.27 5.77
CA ALA A 73 7.55 -27.23 5.59
C ALA A 73 8.12 -25.82 5.82
N PHE A 74 8.97 -25.63 6.85
CA PHE A 74 9.61 -24.35 7.14
C PHE A 74 10.55 -23.92 6.02
N HIS A 75 11.35 -24.83 5.46
CA HIS A 75 12.21 -24.53 4.30
C HIS A 75 11.37 -24.06 3.10
N ILE A 76 10.29 -24.78 2.75
CA ILE A 76 9.42 -24.42 1.63
C ILE A 76 8.75 -23.06 1.87
N ILE A 77 8.22 -22.82 3.07
CA ILE A 77 7.56 -21.57 3.44
C ILE A 77 8.58 -20.41 3.51
N GLY A 78 9.79 -20.66 4.01
CA GLY A 78 10.87 -19.69 4.09
C GLY A 78 11.16 -19.04 2.74
N VAL A 79 11.26 -19.83 1.67
CA VAL A 79 11.47 -19.32 0.30
C VAL A 79 10.33 -18.40 -0.15
N SER A 80 9.10 -18.61 0.33
CA SER A 80 7.94 -17.78 -0.04
C SER A 80 7.99 -16.35 0.54
N PHE A 81 8.84 -16.09 1.52
CA PHE A 81 8.88 -14.78 2.19
C PHE A 81 9.30 -13.62 1.27
N LEU A 82 10.17 -13.87 0.29
CA LEU A 82 10.56 -12.84 -0.68
C LEU A 82 9.39 -12.42 -1.58
N PRO A 83 8.72 -13.31 -2.32
CA PRO A 83 7.55 -12.93 -3.09
C PRO A 83 6.39 -12.42 -2.22
N ALA A 84 6.27 -12.88 -0.96
CA ALA A 84 5.26 -12.41 -0.01
C ALA A 84 5.37 -10.91 0.29
N VAL A 85 6.58 -10.33 0.30
CA VAL A 85 6.74 -8.88 0.45
C VAL A 85 5.95 -8.12 -0.61
N ILE A 86 6.08 -8.52 -1.85
CA ILE A 86 5.42 -7.86 -2.99
C ILE A 86 3.92 -8.09 -2.94
N SER A 87 3.49 -9.34 -2.71
CA SER A 87 2.06 -9.71 -2.67
C SER A 87 1.30 -9.05 -1.51
N LEU A 88 1.99 -8.65 -0.44
CA LEU A 88 1.40 -8.00 0.72
C LEU A 88 1.46 -6.46 0.67
N ILE A 89 2.54 -5.89 0.13
CA ILE A 89 2.68 -4.42 0.06
C ILE A 89 1.81 -3.82 -1.05
N LEU A 90 1.68 -4.48 -2.20
CA LEU A 90 0.95 -3.90 -3.33
C LEU A 90 -0.56 -3.73 -3.10
N PRO A 91 -1.30 -4.65 -2.47
CA PRO A 91 -2.69 -4.39 -2.07
C PRO A 91 -2.83 -3.16 -1.17
N VAL A 92 -1.92 -3.01 -0.19
CA VAL A 92 -1.89 -1.85 0.72
C VAL A 92 -1.59 -0.55 -0.03
N PHE A 93 -0.68 -0.58 -1.01
CA PHE A 93 -0.44 0.54 -1.91
C PHE A 93 -1.71 0.96 -2.64
N PHE A 94 -2.45 0.01 -3.25
CA PHE A 94 -3.69 0.32 -3.96
C PHE A 94 -4.77 0.85 -3.01
N GLN A 95 -4.87 0.30 -1.81
CA GLN A 95 -5.76 0.80 -0.77
C GLN A 95 -5.43 2.26 -0.40
N ALA A 96 -4.17 2.59 -0.20
CA ALA A 96 -3.71 3.92 0.19
C ALA A 96 -4.00 5.00 -0.87
N ILE A 97 -3.97 4.66 -2.16
CA ILE A 97 -4.30 5.57 -3.27
C ILE A 97 -5.80 5.59 -3.64
N GLY A 98 -6.66 4.94 -2.83
CA GLY A 98 -8.10 4.87 -3.06
C GLY A 98 -8.53 3.94 -4.20
N ALA A 99 -7.63 3.11 -4.73
CA ALA A 99 -7.93 2.13 -5.78
C ALA A 99 -8.40 0.80 -5.15
N ALA A 100 -9.65 0.77 -4.65
CA ALA A 100 -10.18 -0.37 -3.90
C ALA A 100 -10.23 -1.68 -4.72
N LEU A 101 -10.67 -1.62 -5.99
CA LEU A 101 -10.80 -2.82 -6.83
C LEU A 101 -9.49 -3.60 -6.99
N PRO A 102 -8.35 -3.02 -7.43
CA PRO A 102 -7.09 -3.74 -7.49
C PRO A 102 -6.64 -4.30 -6.14
N SER A 103 -6.85 -3.57 -5.05
CA SER A 103 -6.50 -4.03 -3.70
C SER A 103 -7.29 -5.29 -3.32
N VAL A 104 -8.60 -5.25 -3.47
CA VAL A 104 -9.49 -6.39 -3.16
C VAL A 104 -9.19 -7.58 -4.07
N LEU A 105 -9.03 -7.35 -5.39
CA LEU A 105 -8.71 -8.42 -6.33
C LEU A 105 -7.41 -9.14 -5.97
N LEU A 106 -6.35 -8.41 -5.63
CA LEU A 106 -5.07 -9.00 -5.21
C LEU A 106 -5.23 -9.83 -3.94
N SER A 107 -5.95 -9.30 -2.94
CA SER A 107 -6.18 -10.00 -1.68
C SER A 107 -7.01 -11.28 -1.86
N LEU A 108 -8.06 -11.23 -2.67
CA LEU A 108 -8.89 -12.39 -2.99
C LEU A 108 -8.11 -13.42 -3.83
N THR A 109 -7.35 -12.96 -4.82
CA THR A 109 -6.50 -13.85 -5.65
C THR A 109 -5.53 -14.61 -4.77
N ARG A 110 -4.85 -13.93 -3.85
CA ARG A 110 -3.91 -14.57 -2.95
C ARG A 110 -4.56 -15.65 -2.08
N GLN A 111 -5.67 -15.33 -1.43
CA GLN A 111 -6.26 -16.19 -0.40
C GLN A 111 -7.22 -17.23 -1.00
N ILE A 112 -8.16 -16.76 -1.81
CA ILE A 112 -9.28 -17.60 -2.28
C ILE A 112 -8.92 -18.33 -3.58
N PHE A 113 -8.33 -17.61 -4.55
CA PHE A 113 -8.11 -18.18 -5.88
C PHE A 113 -6.78 -18.94 -6.01
N CYS A 114 -5.79 -18.63 -5.17
CA CYS A 114 -4.50 -19.31 -5.21
C CYS A 114 -4.30 -20.22 -4.01
N LEU A 115 -4.25 -19.68 -2.79
CA LEU A 115 -3.83 -20.45 -1.63
C LEU A 115 -4.77 -21.66 -1.38
N ILE A 116 -6.08 -21.43 -1.29
CA ILE A 116 -7.04 -22.48 -0.96
C ILE A 116 -7.07 -23.58 -2.03
N PRO A 117 -7.25 -23.29 -3.34
CA PRO A 117 -7.34 -24.34 -4.35
C PRO A 117 -6.03 -25.11 -4.54
N VAL A 118 -4.88 -24.40 -4.50
CA VAL A 118 -3.57 -25.03 -4.67
C VAL A 118 -3.25 -25.92 -3.47
N PHE A 119 -3.53 -25.44 -2.25
CA PHE A 119 -3.37 -26.25 -1.04
C PHE A 119 -4.27 -27.49 -1.07
N TRP A 120 -5.54 -27.34 -1.43
CA TRP A 120 -6.47 -28.46 -1.54
C TRP A 120 -6.04 -29.47 -2.60
N PHE A 121 -5.57 -29.02 -3.76
CA PHE A 121 -5.10 -29.90 -4.83
C PHE A 121 -3.87 -30.71 -4.38
N PHE A 122 -2.85 -30.06 -3.83
CA PHE A 122 -1.63 -30.73 -3.40
C PHE A 122 -1.83 -31.63 -2.17
N SER A 123 -2.72 -31.27 -1.26
CA SER A 123 -3.05 -32.10 -0.08
C SER A 123 -3.71 -33.45 -0.47
N ARG A 124 -4.26 -33.56 -1.69
CA ARG A 124 -4.80 -34.82 -2.23
C ARG A 124 -3.71 -35.75 -2.74
N ILE A 125 -2.53 -35.22 -3.04
CA ILE A 125 -1.39 -35.99 -3.53
C ILE A 125 -0.57 -36.46 -2.32
N ASP A 126 -0.06 -35.54 -1.53
CA ASP A 126 0.70 -35.77 -0.31
C ASP A 126 0.74 -34.51 0.54
N LEU A 127 0.77 -34.65 1.86
CA LEU A 127 0.85 -33.53 2.79
C LEU A 127 2.12 -32.69 2.58
N SER A 128 3.23 -33.31 2.21
CA SER A 128 4.50 -32.61 1.96
C SER A 128 4.41 -31.62 0.81
N TYR A 129 3.62 -31.93 -0.21
CA TYR A 129 3.42 -31.01 -1.35
C TYR A 129 2.47 -29.86 -1.04
N ALA A 130 1.59 -29.99 -0.05
CA ALA A 130 0.65 -28.95 0.33
C ALA A 130 1.34 -27.62 0.68
N TRP A 131 2.55 -27.67 1.23
CA TRP A 131 3.32 -26.47 1.59
C TRP A 131 3.76 -25.62 0.40
N PHE A 132 3.87 -26.22 -0.80
CA PHE A 132 4.15 -25.46 -2.03
C PHE A 132 3.04 -24.48 -2.42
N ALA A 133 1.85 -24.60 -1.84
CA ALA A 133 0.78 -23.64 -2.05
C ALA A 133 1.17 -22.20 -1.66
N PHE A 134 2.02 -22.05 -0.62
CA PHE A 134 2.47 -20.72 -0.17
C PHE A 134 3.32 -20.01 -1.23
N PRO A 135 4.48 -20.55 -1.67
CA PRO A 135 5.29 -19.88 -2.67
C PRO A 135 4.54 -19.67 -4.00
N ILE A 136 3.72 -20.61 -4.42
CA ILE A 136 2.92 -20.49 -5.65
C ILE A 136 1.93 -19.32 -5.54
N ALA A 137 1.16 -19.25 -4.46
CA ALA A 137 0.19 -18.18 -4.24
C ALA A 137 0.87 -16.80 -4.17
N GLU A 138 2.02 -16.71 -3.48
CA GLU A 138 2.76 -15.45 -3.36
C GLU A 138 3.36 -14.99 -4.69
N VAL A 139 3.91 -15.90 -5.49
CA VAL A 139 4.48 -15.58 -6.80
C VAL A 139 3.39 -15.13 -7.78
N ILE A 140 2.26 -15.84 -7.85
CA ILE A 140 1.14 -15.47 -8.73
C ILE A 140 0.59 -14.10 -8.33
N THR A 141 0.30 -13.88 -7.06
CA THR A 141 -0.26 -12.62 -6.57
C THR A 141 0.74 -11.47 -6.69
N GLY A 142 2.01 -11.73 -6.36
CA GLY A 142 3.08 -10.75 -6.52
C GLY A 142 3.25 -10.30 -7.96
N THR A 143 3.25 -11.25 -8.89
CA THR A 143 3.35 -10.96 -10.34
C THR A 143 2.16 -10.14 -10.84
N LEU A 144 0.93 -10.54 -10.47
CA LEU A 144 -0.29 -9.79 -10.81
C LEU A 144 -0.26 -8.37 -10.22
N GLY A 145 0.17 -8.25 -8.98
CA GLY A 145 0.35 -6.97 -8.29
C GLY A 145 1.36 -6.07 -9.00
N LEU A 146 2.50 -6.61 -9.42
CA LEU A 146 3.50 -5.87 -10.19
C LEU A 146 2.96 -5.38 -11.53
N ILE A 147 2.17 -6.19 -12.23
CA ILE A 147 1.51 -5.78 -13.48
C ILE A 147 0.58 -4.59 -13.24
N PHE A 148 -0.27 -4.65 -12.20
CA PHE A 148 -1.16 -3.55 -11.85
C PHE A 148 -0.37 -2.30 -11.43
N TYR A 149 0.69 -2.46 -10.66
CA TYR A 149 1.56 -1.37 -10.24
C TYR A 149 2.25 -0.72 -11.44
N ALA A 150 2.84 -1.50 -12.34
CA ALA A 150 3.49 -0.97 -13.54
C ALA A 150 2.52 -0.17 -14.42
N ARG A 151 1.29 -0.68 -14.62
CA ARG A 151 0.23 0.06 -15.34
C ARG A 151 -0.10 1.40 -14.66
N ARG A 152 -0.22 1.41 -13.33
CA ARG A 152 -0.51 2.63 -12.58
C ARG A 152 0.64 3.64 -12.67
N VAL A 153 1.87 3.19 -12.51
CA VAL A 153 3.07 4.05 -12.63
C VAL A 153 3.21 4.62 -14.04
N HIS A 154 2.89 3.85 -15.07
CA HIS A 154 2.87 4.35 -16.44
C HIS A 154 1.85 5.48 -16.65
N ILE A 155 0.64 5.34 -16.09
CA ILE A 155 -0.38 6.40 -16.11
C ILE A 155 0.14 7.66 -15.41
N TRP A 156 0.78 7.54 -14.26
CA TRP A 156 1.36 8.67 -13.53
C TRP A 156 2.45 9.38 -14.35
N GLY A 157 3.31 8.62 -15.04
CA GLY A 157 4.32 9.22 -15.92
C GLY A 157 3.71 10.07 -17.04
N ARG A 158 2.59 9.61 -17.62
CA ARG A 158 1.85 10.40 -18.63
C ARG A 158 1.25 11.67 -18.05
N LEU A 159 0.68 11.61 -16.84
CA LEU A 159 0.13 12.78 -16.14
C LEU A 159 1.22 13.80 -15.80
N GLU A 160 2.38 13.35 -15.32
CA GLU A 160 3.52 14.21 -15.04
C GLU A 160 4.03 14.93 -16.30
N GLN A 161 4.17 14.20 -17.41
CA GLN A 161 4.58 14.77 -18.69
C GLN A 161 3.57 15.81 -19.22
N ALA A 162 2.27 15.50 -19.14
CA ALA A 162 1.22 16.41 -19.53
C ALA A 162 1.25 17.70 -18.69
N ALA A 163 1.42 17.58 -17.36
CA ALA A 163 1.52 18.73 -16.47
C ALA A 163 2.78 19.59 -16.75
N GLN A 164 3.93 18.95 -17.04
CA GLN A 164 5.16 19.66 -17.41
C GLN A 164 5.01 20.37 -18.75
N THR A 165 4.39 19.74 -19.73
CA THR A 165 4.12 20.34 -21.04
C THR A 165 3.19 21.53 -20.94
N ALA A 166 2.13 21.44 -20.14
CA ALA A 166 1.22 22.55 -19.87
C ALA A 166 1.96 23.73 -19.22
N ARG A 167 2.82 23.46 -18.23
CA ARG A 167 3.67 24.50 -17.61
C ARG A 167 4.62 25.16 -18.60
N ARG A 168 5.27 24.41 -19.49
CA ARG A 168 6.18 24.95 -20.52
C ARG A 168 5.47 25.81 -21.56
N LYS A 169 4.20 25.48 -21.87
CA LYS A 169 3.39 26.25 -22.83
C LYS A 169 2.76 27.51 -22.22
N GLY A 170 3.10 27.89 -20.98
CA GLY A 170 2.53 29.04 -20.30
C GLY A 170 1.03 28.92 -20.02
N ALA A 171 0.49 27.69 -20.07
CA ALA A 171 -0.88 27.44 -19.66
C ALA A 171 -1.04 27.86 -18.19
N VAL A 172 -1.92 28.81 -17.92
CA VAL A 172 -2.25 29.23 -16.56
C VAL A 172 -2.80 28.02 -15.82
N VAL A 173 -2.00 27.46 -14.94
CA VAL A 173 -2.47 26.39 -14.05
C VAL A 173 -3.36 27.07 -13.02
N MET A 174 -4.67 27.00 -13.22
CA MET A 174 -5.63 27.47 -12.22
C MET A 174 -5.42 26.68 -10.94
N LYS A 175 -4.94 27.35 -9.91
CA LYS A 175 -4.83 26.78 -8.57
C LYS A 175 -6.07 27.17 -7.79
N MET A 176 -6.82 26.20 -7.31
CA MET A 176 -7.87 26.45 -6.34
C MET A 176 -7.22 26.48 -4.95
N ILE A 177 -7.39 27.58 -4.24
CA ILE A 177 -6.97 27.74 -2.84
C ILE A 177 -8.25 27.77 -2.02
N THR A 178 -8.34 26.90 -1.04
CA THR A 178 -9.45 26.90 -0.08
C THR A 178 -8.93 27.45 1.24
N ALA A 179 -9.44 28.59 1.67
CA ALA A 179 -9.11 29.22 2.94
C ALA A 179 -10.32 29.18 3.88
N ILE A 180 -10.09 28.75 5.10
CA ILE A 180 -11.10 28.78 6.18
C ILE A 180 -10.73 29.93 7.09
N ILE A 181 -11.60 30.95 7.15
CA ILE A 181 -11.38 32.17 7.92
C ILE A 181 -12.52 32.38 8.93
N ASN A 182 -12.23 33.14 9.98
CA ASN A 182 -13.24 33.49 10.96
C ASN A 182 -14.29 34.43 10.30
N LYS A 183 -15.55 34.27 10.67
CA LYS A 183 -16.65 35.09 10.12
C LYS A 183 -16.43 36.60 10.33
N ARG A 184 -15.74 36.97 11.41
CA ARG A 184 -15.43 38.39 11.73
C ARG A 184 -14.51 39.02 10.69
N ASP A 185 -13.50 38.25 10.23
CA ASP A 185 -12.46 38.74 9.32
C ASP A 185 -12.84 38.57 7.85
N SER A 186 -13.94 37.87 7.59
CA SER A 186 -14.36 37.54 6.21
C SER A 186 -14.64 38.73 5.33
N GLY A 187 -15.10 39.84 5.91
CA GLY A 187 -15.37 41.10 5.16
C GLY A 187 -14.10 41.72 4.61
N GLU A 188 -13.10 41.91 5.45
CA GLU A 188 -11.81 42.52 5.09
C GLU A 188 -11.04 41.65 4.11
N VAL A 189 -11.00 40.32 4.34
CA VAL A 189 -10.33 39.39 3.43
C VAL A 189 -11.02 39.38 2.05
N CYS A 190 -12.34 39.36 2.00
CA CYS A 190 -13.06 39.41 0.72
C CYS A 190 -12.82 40.73 -0.04
N ALA A 191 -12.78 41.85 0.66
CA ALA A 191 -12.49 43.17 0.04
C ALA A 191 -11.05 43.17 -0.52
N ALA A 192 -10.07 42.73 0.22
CA ALA A 192 -8.68 42.64 -0.21
C ALA A 192 -8.48 41.70 -1.42
N LEU A 193 -9.17 40.54 -1.44
CA LEU A 193 -9.11 39.61 -2.57
C LEU A 193 -9.75 40.20 -3.83
N THR A 194 -10.86 40.96 -3.69
CA THR A 194 -11.52 41.66 -4.81
C THR A 194 -10.61 42.73 -5.37
N GLU A 195 -9.99 43.54 -4.51
CA GLU A 195 -9.05 44.59 -4.92
C GLU A 195 -7.82 44.01 -5.63
N ALA A 196 -7.35 42.86 -5.19
CA ALA A 196 -6.26 42.13 -5.82
C ALA A 196 -6.65 41.38 -7.11
N GLY A 197 -7.93 41.45 -7.52
CA GLY A 197 -8.43 40.86 -8.77
C GLY A 197 -8.63 39.33 -8.72
N TYR A 198 -8.78 38.74 -7.56
CA TYR A 198 -9.06 37.31 -7.44
C TYR A 198 -10.54 37.01 -7.44
N TYR A 199 -10.93 35.94 -8.15
CA TYR A 199 -12.30 35.41 -8.11
C TYR A 199 -12.40 34.35 -7.01
N PHE A 200 -13.40 34.47 -6.15
CA PHE A 200 -13.61 33.51 -5.06
C PHE A 200 -15.11 33.22 -4.85
N THR A 201 -15.38 32.05 -4.29
CA THR A 201 -16.72 31.63 -3.87
C THR A 201 -16.80 31.59 -2.36
N ARG A 202 -17.70 32.36 -1.78
CA ARG A 202 -17.90 32.40 -0.34
C ARG A 202 -18.91 31.33 0.10
N MET A 203 -18.50 30.42 0.96
CA MET A 203 -19.37 29.44 1.60
C MET A 203 -19.36 29.64 3.10
N SER A 204 -20.53 29.74 3.74
CA SER A 204 -20.63 29.74 5.20
C SER A 204 -20.79 28.31 5.69
N SER A 205 -19.94 27.90 6.65
CA SER A 205 -20.06 26.61 7.31
C SER A 205 -20.33 26.82 8.81
N THR A 206 -21.41 26.25 9.30
CA THR A 206 -21.70 26.13 10.72
C THR A 206 -21.37 24.71 11.15
N GLY A 207 -20.17 24.51 11.72
CA GLY A 207 -19.76 23.24 12.29
C GLY A 207 -19.99 23.23 13.80
N GLY A 208 -20.51 22.13 14.33
CA GLY A 208 -20.97 21.98 15.73
C GLY A 208 -19.92 22.07 16.83
N PHE A 209 -18.66 22.41 16.55
CA PHE A 209 -17.59 22.53 17.55
C PHE A 209 -17.04 23.95 17.75
N LEU A 210 -17.36 24.89 16.85
CA LEU A 210 -16.94 26.29 16.93
C LEU A 210 -18.18 27.18 16.89
N THR A 211 -18.56 27.74 18.01
CA THR A 211 -19.72 28.63 18.21
C THR A 211 -19.65 29.95 17.44
N GLY A 212 -18.57 30.21 16.75
CA GLY A 212 -18.33 31.45 16.01
C GLY A 212 -18.28 31.27 14.49
N GLY A 213 -19.24 30.68 13.82
CA GLY A 213 -19.32 30.45 12.37
C GLY A 213 -18.06 30.77 11.52
N ASN A 214 -17.61 29.84 10.71
CA ASN A 214 -16.47 30.02 9.78
C ASN A 214 -16.98 30.33 8.38
N THR A 215 -16.18 31.07 7.62
CA THR A 215 -16.39 31.29 6.19
C THR A 215 -15.28 30.59 5.41
N THR A 216 -15.64 29.79 4.43
CA THR A 216 -14.70 29.15 3.48
C THR A 216 -14.70 29.94 2.18
N LEU A 217 -13.54 30.33 1.72
CA LEU A 217 -13.29 31.05 0.46
C LEU A 217 -12.59 30.16 -0.53
#